data_175a9881e5e9eee9455e223d20ef3679
#
_entry.id   175a9881e5e9eee9455e223d20ef3679
#
_cell.length_a   1.000
_cell.length_b   1.000
_cell.length_c   1.000
_cell.angle_alpha   90.00
_cell.angle_beta   90.00
_cell.angle_gamma   90.00
#
_symmetry.space_group_name_H-M   'P 1'
#
loop_
_entity.id
_entity.type
_entity.pdbx_description
1 polymer ?
#
loop_
_entity_poly.entity_id
_entity_poly.type
_entity_poly.pdbx_seq_one_letter_code
_entity_poly.pdbx_strand_id
1 'polypeptide(L)'
;TMLGPVQKAWLKRELKASIAPFKVIAAGGGWSSAENEDGGDSWGVYLTERNEIFDFIRDEAIEGVVLISGDSHMGELNCIPRSGQGGYDLYDLCSSPLAQMPAAKHTRQTPEMRVRDTWTRTVNVGVMHFRMRGDTPTLSYTLHDVLGEAVWEPLVLTPDDLKNGVRSWDRLADPLELERLERFKQGKGYYGYDPGPDWPNRPYYDAE
;
A
#
# COMPACT_ATOMS: atom_id res chain seq x y z
N THR A 1 12.78 -16.44 1.02
CA THR A 1 12.44 -15.73 2.26
C THR A 1 13.09 -14.37 2.29
N MET A 2 12.35 -13.36 2.68
CA MET A 2 12.83 -11.98 2.88
C MET A 2 13.46 -11.83 4.27
N LEU A 3 12.75 -12.30 5.31
CA LEU A 3 13.17 -12.13 6.71
C LEU A 3 14.03 -13.28 7.26
N GLY A 4 13.85 -14.46 6.75
CA GLY A 4 14.37 -15.66 7.36
C GLY A 4 13.63 -16.06 8.66
N PRO A 5 13.91 -17.25 9.20
CA PRO A 5 13.10 -17.82 10.29
C PRO A 5 13.21 -17.03 11.60
N VAL A 6 14.38 -16.49 11.91
CA VAL A 6 14.64 -15.81 13.20
C VAL A 6 13.90 -14.47 13.26
N GLN A 7 14.05 -13.63 12.25
CA GLN A 7 13.41 -12.32 12.20
C GLN A 7 11.89 -12.45 12.05
N LYS A 8 11.41 -13.41 11.24
CA LYS A 8 9.98 -13.67 11.11
C LYS A 8 9.36 -14.13 12.45
N ALA A 9 10.01 -15.01 13.18
CA ALA A 9 9.55 -15.44 14.50
C ALA A 9 9.51 -14.28 15.51
N TRP A 10 10.53 -13.42 15.48
CA TRP A 10 10.56 -12.19 16.26
C TRP A 10 9.39 -11.27 15.91
N LEU A 11 9.17 -10.97 14.62
CA LEU A 11 8.08 -10.10 14.16
C LEU A 11 6.71 -10.61 14.63
N LYS A 12 6.44 -11.91 14.45
CA LYS A 12 5.19 -12.53 14.88
C LYS A 12 4.98 -12.41 16.41
N ARG A 13 6.02 -12.63 17.19
CA ARG A 13 5.97 -12.48 18.65
C ARG A 13 5.67 -11.05 19.08
N GLU A 14 6.35 -10.06 18.49
CA GLU A 14 6.17 -8.64 18.84
C GLU A 14 4.78 -8.13 18.42
N LEU A 15 4.29 -8.52 17.26
CA LEU A 15 2.94 -8.19 16.81
C LEU A 15 1.88 -8.73 17.78
N LYS A 16 2.02 -10.00 18.20
CA LYS A 16 1.09 -10.65 19.14
C LYS A 16 1.14 -10.04 20.53
N ALA A 17 2.31 -9.61 20.98
CA ALA A 17 2.49 -9.01 22.30
C ALA A 17 2.05 -7.53 22.38
N SER A 18 1.95 -6.86 21.25
CA SER A 18 1.64 -5.42 21.21
C SER A 18 0.18 -5.14 21.52
N ILE A 19 -0.06 -4.27 22.49
CA ILE A 19 -1.39 -3.73 22.86
C ILE A 19 -1.67 -2.35 22.25
N ALA A 20 -0.75 -1.84 21.42
CA ALA A 20 -0.93 -0.53 20.79
C ALA A 20 -2.11 -0.56 19.79
N PRO A 21 -2.93 0.50 19.72
CA PRO A 21 -4.04 0.56 18.77
C PRO A 21 -3.57 0.60 17.31
N PHE A 22 -2.35 1.08 17.05
CA PHE A 22 -1.70 1.00 15.75
C PHE A 22 -0.33 0.33 15.86
N LYS A 23 -0.03 -0.54 14.91
CA LYS A 23 1.23 -1.28 14.78
C LYS A 23 1.78 -1.04 13.38
N VAL A 24 2.98 -0.47 13.28
CA VAL A 24 3.59 -0.16 11.99
C VAL A 24 4.66 -1.20 11.67
N ILE A 25 4.52 -1.87 10.52
CA ILE A 25 5.55 -2.76 10.00
C ILE A 25 6.27 -2.04 8.87
N ALA A 26 7.56 -1.77 9.05
CA ALA A 26 8.40 -1.09 8.09
C ALA A 26 9.22 -2.08 7.26
N ALA A 27 9.26 -1.88 5.94
CA ALA A 27 10.13 -2.61 5.02
C ALA A 27 10.80 -1.64 4.04
N GLY A 28 11.95 -2.03 3.48
CA GLY A 28 12.61 -1.28 2.44
C GLY A 28 11.81 -1.28 1.15
N GLY A 29 11.40 -2.46 0.66
CA GLY A 29 10.62 -2.61 -0.56
C GLY A 29 9.11 -2.67 -0.31
N GLY A 30 8.33 -2.41 -1.36
CA GLY A 30 6.86 -2.35 -1.33
C GLY A 30 6.20 -3.65 -0.92
N TRP A 31 5.15 -3.55 -0.10
CA TRP A 31 4.35 -4.70 0.34
C TRP A 31 3.29 -5.11 -0.68
N SER A 32 2.75 -4.11 -1.37
CA SER A 32 1.64 -4.26 -2.33
C SER A 32 2.10 -4.51 -3.77
N SER A 33 3.41 -4.56 -4.02
CA SER A 33 3.95 -4.78 -5.35
C SER A 33 3.40 -6.05 -5.97
N ALA A 34 3.02 -5.98 -7.24
CA ALA A 34 2.69 -7.15 -8.03
C ALA A 34 3.92 -8.07 -8.16
N GLU A 35 3.70 -9.34 -8.47
CA GLU A 35 4.80 -10.25 -8.79
C GLU A 35 5.70 -9.60 -9.83
N ASN A 36 6.98 -9.57 -9.54
CA ASN A 36 7.99 -9.12 -10.47
C ASN A 36 8.62 -10.37 -11.10
N GLU A 37 8.24 -10.67 -12.32
CA GLU A 37 8.75 -11.83 -13.07
C GLU A 37 10.28 -11.80 -13.25
N ASP A 38 10.87 -10.60 -13.17
CA ASP A 38 12.30 -10.38 -13.39
C ASP A 38 13.15 -10.52 -12.10
N GLY A 39 12.54 -10.95 -10.99
CA GLY A 39 13.22 -11.07 -9.71
C GLY A 39 13.53 -9.69 -9.10
N GLY A 40 12.74 -9.21 -8.22
CA GLY A 40 12.93 -7.95 -7.49
C GLY A 40 13.20 -8.20 -6.01
N ASP A 41 13.35 -7.11 -5.29
CA ASP A 41 13.58 -7.06 -3.84
C ASP A 41 12.36 -6.60 -3.04
N SER A 42 11.20 -6.49 -3.70
CA SER A 42 9.92 -6.19 -3.06
C SER A 42 9.26 -7.44 -2.49
N TRP A 43 8.27 -7.25 -1.62
CA TRP A 43 7.46 -8.34 -1.07
C TRP A 43 6.60 -9.07 -2.12
N GLY A 44 6.43 -8.48 -3.30
CA GLY A 44 5.79 -9.13 -4.45
C GLY A 44 6.52 -10.40 -4.92
N VAL A 45 7.84 -10.50 -4.69
CA VAL A 45 8.65 -11.68 -5.01
C VAL A 45 8.57 -12.75 -3.91
N TYR A 46 8.20 -12.37 -2.69
CA TYR A 46 8.15 -13.25 -1.52
C TYR A 46 6.73 -13.48 -1.01
N LEU A 47 5.78 -13.67 -1.93
CA LEU A 47 4.34 -13.76 -1.63
C LEU A 47 4.01 -14.84 -0.59
N THR A 48 4.68 -15.98 -0.62
CA THR A 48 4.47 -17.06 0.37
C THR A 48 4.74 -16.56 1.78
N GLU A 49 5.89 -15.92 2.01
CA GLU A 49 6.24 -15.40 3.34
C GLU A 49 5.40 -14.20 3.74
N ARG A 50 5.12 -13.29 2.79
CA ARG A 50 4.20 -12.16 3.01
C ARG A 50 2.83 -12.64 3.46
N ASN A 51 2.25 -13.57 2.73
CA ASN A 51 0.94 -14.09 3.02
C ASN A 51 0.92 -14.88 4.34
N GLU A 52 1.98 -15.61 4.68
CA GLU A 52 2.13 -16.24 5.99
C GLU A 52 2.10 -15.24 7.15
N ILE A 53 2.69 -14.05 6.97
CA ILE A 53 2.62 -12.98 7.97
C ILE A 53 1.20 -12.41 8.06
N PHE A 54 0.55 -12.17 6.92
CA PHE A 54 -0.82 -11.63 6.88
C PHE A 54 -1.86 -12.64 7.41
N ASP A 55 -1.68 -13.93 7.12
CA ASP A 55 -2.52 -14.99 7.70
C ASP A 55 -2.34 -15.07 9.21
N PHE A 56 -1.11 -14.93 9.71
CA PHE A 56 -0.85 -14.88 11.14
C PHE A 56 -1.54 -13.67 11.81
N ILE A 57 -1.52 -12.48 11.18
CA ILE A 57 -2.22 -11.28 11.67
C ILE A 57 -3.72 -11.56 11.78
N ARG A 58 -4.32 -12.18 10.76
CA ARG A 58 -5.73 -12.59 10.77
C ARG A 58 -6.02 -13.63 11.85
N ASP A 59 -5.27 -14.72 11.88
CA ASP A 59 -5.55 -15.90 12.71
C ASP A 59 -5.38 -15.61 14.21
N GLU A 60 -4.45 -14.71 14.55
CA GLU A 60 -4.25 -14.24 15.92
C GLU A 60 -5.10 -13.01 16.27
N ALA A 61 -5.98 -12.59 15.36
CA ALA A 61 -6.83 -11.40 15.50
C ALA A 61 -6.04 -10.14 15.91
N ILE A 62 -4.88 -9.92 15.28
CA ILE A 62 -4.03 -8.76 15.54
C ILE A 62 -4.59 -7.55 14.79
N GLU A 63 -5.17 -6.63 15.50
CA GLU A 63 -5.76 -5.41 14.94
C GLU A 63 -4.73 -4.28 14.77
N GLY A 64 -5.05 -3.27 13.96
CA GLY A 64 -4.32 -2.01 13.89
C GLY A 64 -3.00 -2.06 13.14
N VAL A 65 -2.75 -3.05 12.29
CA VAL A 65 -1.50 -3.14 11.52
C VAL A 65 -1.58 -2.26 10.27
N VAL A 66 -0.54 -1.46 10.08
CA VAL A 66 -0.30 -0.63 8.90
C VAL A 66 1.12 -0.90 8.39
N LEU A 67 1.28 -0.90 7.09
CA LEU A 67 2.55 -1.17 6.42
C LEU A 67 3.16 0.14 5.92
N ILE A 68 4.47 0.28 6.01
CA ILE A 68 5.21 1.35 5.34
C ILE A 68 6.34 0.77 4.51
N SER A 69 6.60 1.41 3.38
CA SER A 69 7.61 0.98 2.42
C SER A 69 8.25 2.15 1.67
N GLY A 70 9.22 1.83 0.83
CA GLY A 70 9.93 2.77 -0.02
C GLY A 70 10.44 2.10 -1.30
N ASP A 71 11.61 2.52 -1.78
CA ASP A 71 12.39 1.95 -2.89
C ASP A 71 11.76 2.06 -4.29
N SER A 72 10.46 2.12 -4.41
CA SER A 72 9.74 2.15 -5.69
C SER A 72 10.05 3.38 -6.56
N HIS A 73 10.71 4.40 -5.99
CA HIS A 73 10.92 5.72 -6.59
C HIS A 73 9.61 6.44 -6.92
N MET A 74 8.55 6.12 -6.21
CA MET A 74 7.20 6.70 -6.33
C MET A 74 6.59 6.91 -4.96
N GLY A 75 5.74 7.91 -4.85
CA GLY A 75 4.79 7.99 -3.74
C GLY A 75 3.57 7.16 -4.06
N GLU A 76 3.21 6.23 -3.19
CA GLU A 76 2.10 5.31 -3.41
C GLU A 76 1.30 5.12 -2.13
N LEU A 77 0.00 5.02 -2.31
CA LEU A 77 -0.92 4.65 -1.26
C LEU A 77 -1.78 3.49 -1.76
N ASN A 78 -1.44 2.31 -1.29
CA ASN A 78 -2.03 1.08 -1.75
C ASN A 78 -2.74 0.34 -0.61
N CYS A 79 -3.66 -0.53 -0.99
CA CYS A 79 -4.35 -1.44 -0.10
C CYS A 79 -4.15 -2.88 -0.58
N ILE A 80 -3.82 -3.77 0.32
CA ILE A 80 -3.82 -5.21 0.08
C ILE A 80 -5.14 -5.76 0.66
N PRO A 81 -6.14 -6.07 -0.19
CA PRO A 81 -7.46 -6.48 0.27
C PRO A 81 -7.41 -7.87 0.89
N ARG A 82 -7.65 -7.97 2.20
CA ARG A 82 -7.68 -9.22 2.96
C ARG A 82 -9.02 -9.49 3.66
N SER A 83 -9.93 -8.53 3.63
CA SER A 83 -11.24 -8.65 4.27
C SER A 83 -12.06 -9.82 3.73
N GLY A 84 -12.00 -10.09 2.42
CA GLY A 84 -12.65 -11.24 1.79
C GLY A 84 -12.12 -12.61 2.23
N GLN A 85 -10.98 -12.65 2.92
CA GLN A 85 -10.34 -13.86 3.47
C GLN A 85 -10.46 -13.94 4.99
N GLY A 86 -11.35 -13.16 5.60
CA GLY A 86 -11.58 -13.10 7.03
C GLY A 86 -10.63 -12.19 7.82
N GLY A 87 -9.66 -11.57 7.15
CA GLY A 87 -8.81 -10.53 7.72
C GLY A 87 -9.44 -9.14 7.60
N TYR A 88 -8.61 -8.11 7.51
CA TYR A 88 -8.97 -6.73 7.16
C TYR A 88 -8.04 -6.18 6.11
N ASP A 89 -8.42 -5.08 5.48
CA ASP A 89 -7.63 -4.45 4.43
C ASP A 89 -6.36 -3.82 5.00
N LEU A 90 -5.19 -4.21 4.49
CA LEU A 90 -3.88 -3.73 4.93
C LEU A 90 -3.41 -2.61 4.00
N TYR A 91 -3.04 -1.47 4.58
CA TYR A 91 -2.57 -0.30 3.83
C TYR A 91 -1.05 -0.26 3.78
N ASP A 92 -0.49 -0.12 2.57
CA ASP A 92 0.93 0.08 2.30
C ASP A 92 1.16 1.56 1.95
N LEU A 93 1.80 2.27 2.85
CA LEU A 93 2.09 3.70 2.78
C LEU A 93 3.52 3.86 2.27
N CYS A 94 3.67 3.95 0.95
CA CYS A 94 4.98 4.06 0.32
C CYS A 94 5.36 5.51 0.05
N SER A 95 6.54 5.91 0.51
CA SER A 95 7.13 7.22 0.25
C SER A 95 8.53 7.06 -0.31
N SER A 96 8.70 7.42 -1.59
CA SER A 96 9.96 7.30 -2.34
C SER A 96 9.87 8.13 -3.61
N PRO A 97 10.99 8.71 -4.11
CA PRO A 97 12.29 8.80 -3.48
C PRO A 97 12.39 10.07 -2.61
N LEU A 98 13.35 10.10 -1.69
CA LEU A 98 13.71 11.30 -0.93
C LEU A 98 14.76 12.14 -1.68
N ALA A 99 15.70 11.50 -2.38
CA ALA A 99 16.84 12.18 -3.00
C ALA A 99 17.25 11.60 -4.37
N GLN A 100 16.54 10.58 -4.85
CA GLN A 100 16.76 10.00 -6.18
C GLN A 100 15.79 10.60 -7.20
N MET A 101 16.01 10.31 -8.48
CA MET A 101 15.03 10.63 -9.50
C MET A 101 13.76 9.82 -9.28
N PRO A 102 12.58 10.43 -9.32
CA PRO A 102 11.33 9.69 -9.35
C PRO A 102 11.31 8.70 -10.52
N ALA A 103 10.71 7.54 -10.31
CA ALA A 103 10.53 6.59 -11.38
C ALA A 103 9.61 7.18 -12.45
N ALA A 104 10.02 6.99 -13.68
CA ALA A 104 9.22 7.39 -14.80
C ALA A 104 8.16 6.33 -15.16
N LYS A 105 8.06 5.23 -14.48
CA LYS A 105 7.11 4.14 -14.75
C LYS A 105 5.98 4.17 -13.74
N HIS A 106 4.77 4.40 -14.20
CA HIS A 106 3.60 3.99 -13.46
C HIS A 106 3.65 2.48 -13.34
N THR A 107 3.66 2.01 -12.13
CA THR A 107 3.92 0.64 -11.85
C THR A 107 2.86 -0.29 -12.41
N ARG A 108 3.31 -1.48 -12.65
CA ARG A 108 2.56 -2.71 -12.89
C ARG A 108 1.62 -3.10 -11.74
N GLN A 109 1.30 -2.17 -10.84
CA GLN A 109 0.40 -2.47 -9.73
C GLN A 109 -1.00 -2.71 -10.23
N THR A 110 -1.60 -3.75 -9.70
CA THR A 110 -2.99 -4.05 -9.98
C THR A 110 -3.88 -2.92 -9.50
N PRO A 111 -4.79 -2.42 -10.34
CA PRO A 111 -5.70 -1.33 -9.96
C PRO A 111 -6.48 -1.58 -8.67
N GLU A 112 -6.75 -2.84 -8.35
CA GLU A 112 -7.46 -3.25 -7.14
C GLU A 112 -6.77 -2.87 -5.83
N MET A 113 -5.52 -2.46 -5.90
CA MET A 113 -4.74 -2.08 -4.71
C MET A 113 -4.66 -0.57 -4.49
N ARG A 114 -5.07 0.25 -5.45
CA ARG A 114 -4.87 1.70 -5.32
C ARG A 114 -5.90 2.35 -4.42
N VAL A 115 -5.40 3.24 -3.56
CA VAL A 115 -6.19 4.13 -2.71
C VAL A 115 -6.08 5.57 -3.21
N ARG A 116 -4.92 5.96 -3.75
CA ARG A 116 -4.63 7.25 -4.38
C ARG A 116 -3.83 7.04 -5.66
N ASP A 117 -3.83 8.03 -6.54
CA ASP A 117 -2.98 8.02 -7.73
C ASP A 117 -1.49 8.02 -7.35
N THR A 118 -0.67 7.38 -8.18
CA THR A 118 0.76 7.30 -7.96
C THR A 118 1.44 8.65 -8.19
N TRP A 119 2.31 9.07 -7.26
CA TRP A 119 3.07 10.31 -7.39
C TRP A 119 4.48 10.04 -7.95
N THR A 120 4.76 10.61 -9.12
CA THR A 120 6.05 10.45 -9.82
C THR A 120 6.66 11.77 -10.27
N ARG A 121 6.07 12.92 -9.90
CA ARG A 121 6.48 14.23 -10.42
C ARG A 121 7.72 14.78 -9.74
N THR A 122 7.84 14.60 -8.43
CA THR A 122 8.96 15.08 -7.63
C THR A 122 9.34 14.08 -6.55
N VAL A 123 10.47 14.30 -5.89
CA VAL A 123 10.77 13.65 -4.61
C VAL A 123 9.65 13.92 -3.62
N ASN A 124 9.48 13.04 -2.65
CA ASN A 124 8.35 13.11 -1.73
C ASN A 124 8.71 12.60 -0.34
N VAL A 125 7.91 13.01 0.65
CA VAL A 125 8.01 12.57 2.04
C VAL A 125 6.62 12.21 2.55
N GLY A 126 6.48 10.98 3.07
CA GLY A 126 5.29 10.54 3.77
C GLY A 126 5.32 10.95 5.24
N VAL A 127 4.25 11.55 5.73
CA VAL A 127 4.10 11.94 7.13
C VAL A 127 2.95 11.17 7.76
N MET A 128 3.26 10.43 8.83
CA MET A 128 2.26 9.74 9.66
C MET A 128 2.02 10.56 10.93
N HIS A 129 0.77 10.91 11.18
CA HIS A 129 0.37 11.62 12.40
C HIS A 129 -0.56 10.75 13.23
N PHE A 130 -0.17 10.43 14.46
CA PHE A 130 -0.94 9.65 15.41
C PHE A 130 -1.60 10.56 16.43
N ARG A 131 -2.92 10.60 16.45
CA ARG A 131 -3.69 11.24 17.50
C ARG A 131 -4.25 10.17 18.45
N MET A 132 -3.61 10.04 19.61
CA MET A 132 -3.90 8.98 20.57
C MET A 132 -4.83 9.46 21.71
N ARG A 133 -5.17 10.76 21.73
CA ARG A 133 -6.06 11.37 22.73
C ARG A 133 -7.40 11.70 22.10
N GLY A 134 -8.48 11.56 22.86
CA GLY A 134 -9.86 11.74 22.43
C GLY A 134 -10.62 10.42 22.42
N ASP A 135 -11.86 10.44 21.91
CA ASP A 135 -12.77 9.29 21.98
C ASP A 135 -12.31 8.12 21.09
N THR A 136 -11.66 8.42 19.98
CA THR A 136 -11.16 7.41 19.04
C THR A 136 -9.74 7.77 18.59
N PRO A 137 -8.75 6.89 18.78
CA PRO A 137 -7.42 7.06 18.17
C PRO A 137 -7.51 7.14 16.65
N THR A 138 -6.69 7.99 16.05
CA THR A 138 -6.59 8.09 14.60
C THR A 138 -5.13 8.09 14.14
N LEU A 139 -4.90 7.47 13.00
CA LEU A 139 -3.68 7.61 12.20
C LEU A 139 -4.06 8.36 10.93
N SER A 140 -3.41 9.47 10.65
CA SER A 140 -3.47 10.10 9.32
C SER A 140 -2.13 9.99 8.60
N TYR A 141 -2.19 9.74 7.30
CA TYR A 141 -1.03 9.72 6.41
C TYR A 141 -1.21 10.74 5.30
N THR A 142 -0.19 11.57 5.11
CA THR A 142 -0.13 12.57 4.04
C THR A 142 1.19 12.44 3.31
N LEU A 143 1.16 12.42 1.98
CA LEU A 143 2.34 12.54 1.17
C LEU A 143 2.57 14.01 0.83
N HIS A 144 3.78 14.49 1.02
CA HIS A 144 4.20 15.85 0.67
C HIS A 144 5.23 15.82 -0.45
N ASP A 145 5.11 16.76 -1.36
CA ASP A 145 6.06 16.96 -2.45
C ASP A 145 7.32 17.75 -2.00
N VAL A 146 8.18 18.07 -2.95
CA VAL A 146 9.43 18.83 -2.72
C VAL A 146 9.19 20.24 -2.15
N LEU A 147 8.01 20.81 -2.35
CA LEU A 147 7.64 22.13 -1.83
C LEU A 147 6.99 22.04 -0.43
N GLY A 148 6.75 20.83 0.06
CA GLY A 148 6.04 20.58 1.30
C GLY A 148 4.52 20.65 1.14
N GLU A 149 4.01 20.67 -0.07
CA GLU A 149 2.58 20.67 -0.35
C GLU A 149 2.02 19.24 -0.31
N ALA A 150 0.80 19.10 0.20
CA ALA A 150 0.14 17.80 0.23
C ALA A 150 -0.23 17.36 -1.19
N VAL A 151 0.20 16.15 -1.55
CA VAL A 151 -0.05 15.57 -2.87
C VAL A 151 -1.49 15.09 -3.03
N TRP A 152 -2.05 14.55 -1.93
CA TRP A 152 -3.41 14.00 -1.88
C TRP A 152 -4.11 14.43 -0.59
N GLU A 153 -5.42 14.26 -0.57
CA GLU A 153 -6.18 14.27 0.67
C GLU A 153 -5.65 13.17 1.61
N PRO A 154 -5.46 13.49 2.90
CA PRO A 154 -4.92 12.54 3.87
C PRO A 154 -5.74 11.23 3.91
N LEU A 155 -5.06 10.09 4.01
CA LEU A 155 -5.71 8.88 4.47
C LEU A 155 -5.88 8.97 5.99
N VAL A 156 -7.10 8.78 6.46
CA VAL A 156 -7.39 8.72 7.91
C VAL A 156 -7.91 7.34 8.25
N LEU A 157 -7.21 6.66 9.17
CA LEU A 157 -7.54 5.34 9.67
C LEU A 157 -7.88 5.42 11.17
N THR A 158 -8.84 4.62 11.57
CA THR A 158 -9.17 4.32 12.95
C THR A 158 -8.87 2.84 13.26
N PRO A 159 -8.78 2.42 14.53
CA PRO A 159 -8.67 0.99 14.84
C PRO A 159 -9.85 0.17 14.29
N ASP A 160 -11.03 0.80 14.15
CA ASP A 160 -12.21 0.14 13.58
C ASP A 160 -12.07 -0.20 12.10
N ASP A 161 -11.19 0.48 11.36
CA ASP A 161 -10.88 0.17 9.97
C ASP A 161 -9.92 -1.03 9.83
N LEU A 162 -9.21 -1.36 10.89
CA LEU A 162 -8.07 -2.27 10.91
C LEU A 162 -8.31 -3.49 11.82
N LYS A 163 -9.49 -4.10 11.72
CA LYS A 163 -9.86 -5.31 12.44
C LYS A 163 -10.55 -6.34 11.54
N ASN A 164 -10.43 -7.61 11.89
CA ASN A 164 -10.93 -8.71 11.08
C ASN A 164 -12.41 -8.53 10.68
N GLY A 165 -12.70 -8.85 9.43
CA GLY A 165 -14.03 -8.73 8.84
C GLY A 165 -14.38 -7.33 8.32
N VAL A 166 -13.53 -6.31 8.56
CA VAL A 166 -13.78 -4.96 8.08
C VAL A 166 -13.19 -4.77 6.69
N ARG A 167 -14.05 -4.40 5.75
CA ARG A 167 -13.68 -3.95 4.41
C ARG A 167 -13.74 -2.41 4.39
N SER A 168 -12.57 -1.80 4.37
CA SER A 168 -12.48 -0.33 4.43
C SER A 168 -12.00 0.30 3.11
N TRP A 169 -11.39 -0.47 2.22
CA TRP A 169 -10.74 0.03 1.02
C TRP A 169 -11.65 0.86 0.12
N ASP A 170 -12.81 0.35 -0.26
CA ASP A 170 -13.76 1.00 -1.17
C ASP A 170 -14.33 2.31 -0.61
N ARG A 171 -14.36 2.47 0.72
CA ARG A 171 -14.74 3.73 1.37
C ARG A 171 -13.60 4.74 1.43
N LEU A 172 -12.36 4.26 1.51
CA LEU A 172 -11.16 5.07 1.71
C LEU A 172 -10.42 5.39 0.41
N ALA A 173 -10.67 4.61 -0.65
CA ALA A 173 -10.10 4.87 -1.96
C ALA A 173 -10.67 6.16 -2.57
N ASP A 174 -9.84 6.86 -3.32
CA ASP A 174 -10.28 8.00 -4.12
C ASP A 174 -11.38 7.55 -5.09
N PRO A 175 -12.50 8.27 -5.19
CA PRO A 175 -13.56 7.94 -6.16
C PRO A 175 -13.08 7.79 -7.59
N LEU A 176 -12.08 8.57 -7.99
CA LEU A 176 -11.47 8.46 -9.31
C LEU A 176 -10.73 7.13 -9.51
N GLU A 177 -10.07 6.62 -8.46
CA GLU A 177 -9.42 5.30 -8.52
C GLU A 177 -10.46 4.17 -8.65
N LEU A 178 -11.60 4.30 -7.98
CA LEU A 178 -12.70 3.33 -8.11
C LEU A 178 -13.30 3.36 -9.52
N GLU A 179 -13.46 4.53 -10.11
CA GLU A 179 -13.92 4.68 -11.50
C GLU A 179 -12.92 4.06 -12.48
N ARG A 180 -11.62 4.32 -12.29
CA ARG A 180 -10.54 3.72 -13.10
C ARG A 180 -10.53 2.20 -12.99
N LEU A 181 -10.76 1.64 -11.81
CA LEU A 181 -10.87 0.20 -11.59
C LEU A 181 -12.05 -0.40 -12.37
N GLU A 182 -13.21 0.23 -12.34
CA GLU A 182 -14.37 -0.26 -13.08
C GLU A 182 -14.13 -0.23 -14.60
N ARG A 183 -13.45 0.78 -15.11
CA ARG A 183 -13.04 0.84 -16.52
C ARG A 183 -12.06 -0.28 -16.87
N PHE A 184 -11.08 -0.52 -16.00
CA PHE A 184 -10.12 -1.60 -16.17
C PHE A 184 -10.80 -2.98 -16.23
N LYS A 185 -11.74 -3.26 -15.34
CA LYS A 185 -12.55 -4.50 -15.35
C LYS A 185 -13.35 -4.68 -16.64
N GLN A 186 -13.71 -3.57 -17.29
CA GLN A 186 -14.39 -3.58 -18.60
C GLN A 186 -13.42 -3.69 -19.78
N GLY A 187 -12.13 -3.85 -19.56
CA GLY A 187 -11.11 -3.90 -20.62
C GLY A 187 -10.85 -2.55 -21.31
N LYS A 188 -11.21 -1.42 -20.67
CA LYS A 188 -11.10 -0.08 -21.26
C LYS A 188 -9.82 0.66 -20.87
N GLY A 189 -8.84 -0.02 -20.33
CA GLY A 189 -7.62 0.59 -19.80
C GLY A 189 -7.84 1.42 -18.54
N TYR A 190 -6.82 1.51 -17.69
CA TYR A 190 -6.96 2.12 -16.37
C TYR A 190 -7.05 3.66 -16.43
N TYR A 191 -6.23 4.32 -17.24
CA TYR A 191 -6.18 5.79 -17.32
C TYR A 191 -7.00 6.41 -18.47
N GLY A 192 -7.88 5.66 -19.07
CA GLY A 192 -8.80 6.19 -20.05
C GLY A 192 -8.38 6.03 -21.51
N TYR A 193 -7.27 5.39 -21.77
CA TYR A 193 -6.91 4.89 -23.08
C TYR A 193 -6.91 3.36 -23.09
N ASP A 194 -7.15 2.77 -24.25
CA ASP A 194 -6.98 1.32 -24.43
C ASP A 194 -5.49 1.04 -24.64
N PRO A 195 -4.80 0.42 -23.68
CA PRO A 195 -3.38 0.15 -23.80
C PRO A 195 -3.06 -0.96 -24.82
N GLY A 196 -4.10 -1.61 -25.39
CA GLY A 196 -3.92 -2.74 -26.29
C GLY A 196 -3.44 -4.02 -25.59
N PRO A 197 -3.17 -5.09 -26.40
CA PRO A 197 -2.88 -6.42 -25.86
C PRO A 197 -1.57 -6.52 -25.07
N ASP A 198 -0.66 -5.55 -25.24
CA ASP A 198 0.63 -5.54 -24.53
C ASP A 198 0.58 -4.87 -23.15
N TRP A 199 -0.60 -4.45 -22.70
CA TRP A 199 -0.81 -4.03 -21.33
C TRP A 199 -0.66 -5.25 -20.37
N PRO A 200 0.07 -5.11 -19.25
CA PRO A 200 0.61 -3.92 -18.59
C PRO A 200 2.06 -3.56 -18.94
N ASN A 201 2.64 -4.13 -19.97
CA ASN A 201 4.07 -4.01 -20.32
C ASN A 201 4.43 -2.72 -21.07
N ARG A 202 3.46 -1.89 -21.44
CA ARG A 202 3.76 -0.62 -22.11
C ARG A 202 4.22 0.44 -21.12
N PRO A 203 5.32 1.14 -21.42
CA PRO A 203 5.69 2.34 -20.67
C PRO A 203 4.64 3.42 -20.84
N TYR A 204 4.31 4.10 -19.78
CA TYR A 204 3.24 5.10 -19.65
C TYR A 204 3.49 6.43 -20.39
N TYR A 205 4.59 6.56 -21.14
CA TYR A 205 5.14 7.83 -21.60
C TYR A 205 4.74 8.26 -22.99
N ASP A 206 4.00 7.46 -23.72
CA ASP A 206 3.62 7.80 -25.08
C ASP A 206 2.27 8.54 -25.18
N ALA A 207 1.77 9.02 -24.05
CA ALA A 207 0.60 9.91 -24.03
C ALA A 207 1.06 11.36 -23.83
N GLU A 208 1.55 11.99 -24.90
CA GLU A 208 1.51 13.44 -25.04
C GLU A 208 0.10 13.92 -25.34
#